data_b8a47311bab505621400ec313ad25daa
#
_entry.id   b8a47311bab505621400ec313ad25daa
#
_cell.length_a   1.000
_cell.length_b   1.000
_cell.length_c   1.000
_cell.angle_alpha   90.00
_cell.angle_beta   90.00
_cell.angle_gamma   90.00
#
_symmetry.space_group_name_H-M   'P 1'
#
loop_
_entity.id
_entity.type
_entity.pdbx_description
1 polymer ?
#
loop_
_entity_poly.entity_id
_entity_poly.type
_entity_poly.pdbx_seq_one_letter_code
_entity_poly.pdbx_strand_id
1 'polypeptide(L)'
;MNVLLQLVTERFDPISAAIRFSTRSAVSHAEFVDPATGSTFGARCTGVKWRSAHASHRYTCALRFTVPAIDEAFAWSLTQAGKPYDFSAIGGIALDRNWRDSHRWFCSELIAAAFEAVGSPLLNPSANVWRITPRDLLLSMNLAVVSAISIPY
;
A
#
# COMPACT_ATOMS: atom_id res chain seq x y z
N MET A 1 -15.34 -2.32 -11.79
CA MET A 1 -14.93 -3.15 -10.63
C MET A 1 -14.92 -2.19 -9.44
N ASN A 2 -15.59 -2.51 -8.35
CA ASN A 2 -15.63 -1.59 -7.21
C ASN A 2 -14.40 -1.87 -6.33
N VAL A 3 -13.34 -1.13 -6.53
CA VAL A 3 -12.06 -1.31 -5.81
C VAL A 3 -11.96 -0.32 -4.66
N LEU A 4 -11.37 -0.73 -3.55
CA LEU A 4 -11.05 0.14 -2.41
C LEU A 4 -9.53 0.14 -2.18
N LEU A 5 -9.03 1.25 -1.65
CA LEU A 5 -7.69 1.29 -1.06
C LEU A 5 -7.75 0.67 0.34
N GLN A 6 -6.86 -0.27 0.64
CA GLN A 6 -6.77 -0.92 1.93
C GLN A 6 -5.39 -0.68 2.56
N LEU A 7 -5.40 -0.21 3.80
CA LEU A 7 -4.19 -0.12 4.64
C LEU A 7 -4.30 -1.16 5.76
N VAL A 8 -3.28 -2.00 5.91
CA VAL A 8 -3.33 -3.15 6.83
C VAL A 8 -2.10 -3.26 7.70
N THR A 9 -2.26 -4.03 8.79
CA THR A 9 -1.18 -4.54 9.63
C THR A 9 -1.18 -6.06 9.57
N GLU A 10 -0.04 -6.65 9.26
CA GLU A 10 0.12 -8.11 9.27
C GLU A 10 0.62 -8.61 10.64
N ARG A 11 0.00 -9.70 11.10
CA ARG A 11 0.37 -10.37 12.34
C ARG A 11 1.57 -11.30 12.10
N PHE A 12 2.51 -11.29 13.05
CA PHE A 12 3.69 -12.18 13.04
C PHE A 12 4.60 -12.05 11.80
N ASP A 13 4.53 -10.93 11.08
CA ASP A 13 5.44 -10.62 9.99
C ASP A 13 6.56 -9.69 10.48
N PRO A 14 7.84 -10.11 10.46
CA PRO A 14 8.96 -9.29 10.90
C PRO A 14 9.15 -8.03 10.03
N ILE A 15 8.82 -8.10 8.74
CA ILE A 15 8.88 -6.94 7.84
C ILE A 15 7.82 -5.92 8.24
N SER A 16 6.59 -6.38 8.49
CA SER A 16 5.51 -5.53 9.00
C SER A 16 5.89 -4.87 10.33
N ALA A 17 6.51 -5.62 11.24
CA ALA A 17 7.00 -5.09 12.51
C ALA A 17 8.08 -4.02 12.32
N ALA A 18 9.06 -4.25 11.44
CA ALA A 18 10.12 -3.31 11.12
C ALA A 18 9.57 -2.01 10.52
N ILE A 19 8.63 -2.10 9.57
CA ILE A 19 7.97 -0.94 8.96
C ILE A 19 7.22 -0.13 10.03
N ARG A 20 6.42 -0.77 10.87
CA ARG A 20 5.68 -0.08 11.95
C ARG A 20 6.60 0.61 12.95
N PHE A 21 7.69 -0.04 13.33
CA PHE A 21 8.68 0.54 14.23
C PHE A 21 9.35 1.75 13.61
N SER A 22 9.86 1.65 12.37
CA SER A 22 10.54 2.74 11.65
C SER A 22 9.63 3.93 11.39
N THR A 23 8.38 3.68 11.00
CA THR A 23 7.41 4.72 10.65
C THR A 23 6.58 5.20 11.82
N ARG A 24 6.67 4.56 13.00
CA ARG A 24 5.81 4.81 14.16
C ARG A 24 4.33 4.81 13.79
N SER A 25 3.91 3.81 13.04
CA SER A 25 2.56 3.67 12.49
C SER A 25 1.87 2.40 12.94
N ALA A 26 0.54 2.44 13.02
CA ALA A 26 -0.28 1.24 13.22
C ALA A 26 -0.40 0.39 11.95
N VAL A 27 -0.17 0.98 10.76
CA VAL A 27 -0.26 0.29 9.47
C VAL A 27 1.13 0.04 8.89
N SER A 28 1.29 -1.09 8.20
CA SER A 28 2.57 -1.53 7.62
C SER A 28 2.50 -1.82 6.13
N HIS A 29 1.29 -1.85 5.55
CA HIS A 29 1.12 -2.24 4.16
C HIS A 29 -0.08 -1.52 3.52
N ALA A 30 0.01 -1.28 2.20
CA ALA A 30 -1.01 -0.65 1.38
C ALA A 30 -1.27 -1.50 0.13
N GLU A 31 -2.54 -1.69 -0.23
CA GLU A 31 -2.95 -2.48 -1.39
C GLU A 31 -4.34 -2.08 -1.87
N PHE A 32 -4.69 -2.45 -3.09
CA PHE A 32 -6.06 -2.41 -3.56
C PHE A 32 -6.80 -3.68 -3.13
N VAL A 33 -8.08 -3.56 -2.81
CA VAL A 33 -8.93 -4.69 -2.44
C VAL A 33 -10.23 -4.66 -3.22
N ASP A 34 -10.65 -5.82 -3.73
CA ASP A 34 -12.00 -6.04 -4.20
C ASP A 34 -12.89 -6.42 -3.00
N PRO A 35 -13.81 -5.56 -2.57
CA PRO A 35 -14.64 -5.83 -1.39
C PRO A 35 -15.60 -7.00 -1.58
N ALA A 36 -15.94 -7.37 -2.82
CA ALA A 36 -16.87 -8.46 -3.11
C ALA A 36 -16.22 -9.83 -2.91
N THR A 37 -14.94 -9.97 -3.27
CA THR A 37 -14.22 -11.24 -3.20
C THR A 37 -13.20 -11.27 -2.06
N GLY A 38 -12.81 -10.11 -1.52
CA GLY A 38 -11.71 -9.94 -0.58
C GLY A 38 -10.33 -10.15 -1.21
N SER A 39 -10.26 -10.32 -2.53
CA SER A 39 -8.99 -10.44 -3.24
C SER A 39 -8.24 -9.12 -3.25
N THR A 40 -6.91 -9.17 -3.15
CA THR A 40 -6.09 -7.96 -3.07
C THR A 40 -5.06 -7.90 -4.18
N PHE A 41 -4.72 -6.67 -4.60
CA PHE A 41 -3.69 -6.39 -5.59
C PHE A 41 -2.70 -5.36 -5.04
N GLY A 42 -1.41 -5.65 -5.13
CA GLY A 42 -0.36 -4.74 -4.67
C GLY A 42 1.03 -5.35 -4.67
N ALA A 43 2.02 -4.57 -4.22
CA ALA A 43 3.41 -5.00 -4.12
C ALA A 43 3.69 -5.62 -2.75
N ARG A 44 4.11 -6.89 -2.72
CA ARG A 44 4.53 -7.64 -1.53
C ARG A 44 5.82 -8.40 -1.83
N CYS A 45 6.39 -9.07 -0.84
CA CYS A 45 7.64 -9.84 -0.98
C CYS A 45 7.69 -10.78 -2.19
N THR A 46 6.55 -11.20 -2.71
CA THR A 46 6.44 -12.03 -3.93
C THR A 46 6.17 -11.24 -5.20
N GLY A 47 6.37 -9.91 -5.19
CA GLY A 47 6.16 -8.99 -6.31
C GLY A 47 4.74 -8.41 -6.39
N VAL A 48 4.49 -7.69 -7.48
CA VAL A 48 3.20 -7.03 -7.77
C VAL A 48 2.25 -8.02 -8.43
N LYS A 49 1.17 -8.39 -7.73
CA LYS A 49 0.19 -9.36 -8.26
C LYS A 49 -1.10 -9.39 -7.44
N TRP A 50 -2.10 -10.08 -8.01
CA TRP A 50 -3.29 -10.49 -7.30
C TRP A 50 -3.01 -11.56 -6.24
N ARG A 51 -3.78 -11.50 -5.15
CA ARG A 51 -3.79 -12.49 -4.08
C ARG A 51 -5.22 -12.77 -3.66
N SER A 52 -5.49 -14.04 -3.31
CA SER A 52 -6.81 -14.46 -2.83
C SER A 52 -7.10 -13.89 -1.44
N ALA A 53 -8.39 -13.86 -1.07
CA ALA A 53 -8.87 -13.43 0.24
C ALA A 53 -8.25 -14.20 1.42
N HIS A 54 -7.78 -15.43 1.21
CA HIS A 54 -7.11 -16.21 2.27
C HIS A 54 -5.83 -15.56 2.82
N ALA A 55 -5.20 -14.63 2.06
CA ALA A 55 -4.08 -13.85 2.56
C ALA A 55 -4.48 -12.88 3.68
N SER A 56 -5.76 -12.49 3.76
CA SER A 56 -6.29 -11.53 4.74
C SER A 56 -6.39 -12.08 6.18
N HIS A 57 -6.31 -13.39 6.39
CA HIS A 57 -6.30 -14.00 7.73
C HIS A 57 -5.11 -13.59 8.61
N ARG A 58 -4.10 -12.95 8.01
CA ARG A 58 -2.93 -12.43 8.72
C ARG A 58 -3.10 -11.00 9.21
N TYR A 59 -4.20 -10.32 8.83
CA TYR A 59 -4.39 -8.93 9.20
C TYR A 59 -4.92 -8.82 10.63
N THR A 60 -4.31 -7.94 11.41
CA THR A 60 -4.82 -7.54 12.74
C THR A 60 -5.62 -6.23 12.68
N CYS A 61 -5.42 -5.45 11.63
CA CYS A 61 -6.14 -4.23 11.36
C CYS A 61 -6.27 -4.06 9.85
N ALA A 62 -7.44 -3.69 9.36
CA ALA A 62 -7.65 -3.30 7.98
C ALA A 62 -8.53 -2.05 7.93
N LEU A 63 -8.00 -0.98 7.34
CA LEU A 63 -8.72 0.26 7.08
C LEU A 63 -8.97 0.34 5.58
N ARG A 64 -10.23 0.51 5.19
CA ARG A 64 -10.64 0.60 3.78
C ARG A 64 -11.17 1.97 3.47
N PHE A 65 -10.78 2.48 2.31
CA PHE A 65 -11.08 3.83 1.87
C PHE A 65 -11.60 3.83 0.44
N THR A 66 -12.57 4.69 0.17
CA THR A 66 -12.82 5.16 -1.20
C THR A 66 -11.96 6.40 -1.46
N VAL A 67 -11.50 6.54 -2.70
CA VAL A 67 -10.61 7.62 -3.11
C VAL A 67 -11.03 8.08 -4.49
N PRO A 68 -11.04 9.40 -4.80
CA PRO A 68 -11.26 9.86 -6.16
C PRO A 68 -10.28 9.23 -7.16
N ALA A 69 -10.75 8.89 -8.36
CA ALA A 69 -9.97 8.27 -9.44
C ALA A 69 -9.34 6.90 -9.07
N ILE A 70 -9.95 6.15 -8.12
CA ILE A 70 -9.40 4.86 -7.68
C ILE A 70 -9.42 3.80 -8.79
N ASP A 71 -10.44 3.79 -9.64
CA ASP A 71 -10.56 2.79 -10.73
C ASP A 71 -9.48 3.04 -11.79
N GLU A 72 -9.18 4.29 -12.13
CA GLU A 72 -8.12 4.67 -13.05
C GLU A 72 -6.73 4.36 -12.46
N ALA A 73 -6.49 4.70 -11.19
CA ALA A 73 -5.26 4.38 -10.48
C ALA A 73 -5.05 2.87 -10.40
N PHE A 74 -6.10 2.12 -10.12
CA PHE A 74 -6.04 0.67 -10.13
C PHE A 74 -5.73 0.10 -11.52
N ALA A 75 -6.39 0.60 -12.58
CA ALA A 75 -6.10 0.20 -13.95
C ALA A 75 -4.64 0.46 -14.34
N TRP A 76 -4.08 1.62 -13.95
CA TRP A 76 -2.66 1.89 -14.13
C TRP A 76 -1.79 0.90 -13.34
N SER A 77 -2.14 0.60 -12.10
CA SER A 77 -1.35 -0.32 -11.26
C SER A 77 -1.29 -1.74 -11.81
N LEU A 78 -2.33 -2.19 -12.54
CA LEU A 78 -2.34 -3.48 -13.21
C LEU A 78 -1.24 -3.59 -14.28
N THR A 79 -0.84 -2.49 -14.91
CA THR A 79 0.29 -2.47 -15.87
C THR A 79 1.63 -2.77 -15.21
N GLN A 80 1.70 -2.68 -13.87
CA GLN A 80 2.90 -2.97 -13.09
C GLN A 80 2.97 -4.43 -12.62
N ALA A 81 1.97 -5.26 -12.96
CA ALA A 81 1.93 -6.67 -12.56
C ALA A 81 3.19 -7.42 -12.99
N GLY A 82 3.67 -8.30 -12.14
CA GLY A 82 4.88 -9.09 -12.37
C GLY A 82 6.18 -8.42 -11.97
N LYS A 83 6.20 -7.11 -11.70
CA LYS A 83 7.42 -6.45 -11.21
C LYS A 83 7.79 -6.94 -9.82
N PRO A 84 9.09 -7.05 -9.50
CA PRO A 84 9.54 -7.52 -8.20
C PRO A 84 9.27 -6.49 -7.09
N TYR A 85 9.34 -6.97 -5.85
CA TYR A 85 9.24 -6.13 -4.65
C TYR A 85 10.56 -5.42 -4.36
N ASP A 86 10.47 -4.17 -3.92
CA ASP A 86 11.64 -3.39 -3.50
C ASP A 86 11.94 -3.59 -2.01
N PHE A 87 12.80 -4.56 -1.70
CA PHE A 87 13.28 -4.76 -0.34
C PHE A 87 14.25 -3.67 0.12
N SER A 88 14.93 -2.98 -0.82
CA SER A 88 15.86 -1.91 -0.49
C SER A 88 15.16 -0.68 0.07
N ALA A 89 13.89 -0.47 -0.30
CA ALA A 89 13.05 0.59 0.25
C ALA A 89 12.88 0.47 1.77
N ILE A 90 12.79 -0.75 2.32
CA ILE A 90 12.68 -0.97 3.77
C ILE A 90 13.93 -0.47 4.49
N GLY A 91 15.10 -0.83 3.98
CA GLY A 91 16.38 -0.33 4.50
C GLY A 91 16.53 1.18 4.31
N GLY A 92 16.10 1.70 3.16
CA GLY A 92 16.08 3.13 2.84
C GLY A 92 15.22 3.94 3.81
N ILE A 93 14.02 3.46 4.14
CA ILE A 93 13.12 4.08 5.13
C ILE A 93 13.77 4.09 6.51
N ALA A 94 14.38 2.97 6.93
CA ALA A 94 15.01 2.84 8.24
C ALA A 94 16.26 3.72 8.38
N LEU A 95 17.01 3.95 7.30
CA LEU A 95 18.27 4.69 7.26
C LEU A 95 18.14 6.10 6.66
N ASP A 96 16.93 6.55 6.34
CA ASP A 96 16.64 7.83 5.66
C ASP A 96 17.47 8.03 4.37
N ARG A 97 17.61 6.96 3.58
CA ARG A 97 18.39 6.95 2.33
C ARG A 97 17.53 6.56 1.14
N ASN A 98 17.81 7.19 0.00
CA ASN A 98 17.17 6.83 -1.28
C ASN A 98 17.91 5.62 -1.90
N TRP A 99 17.36 4.42 -1.67
CA TRP A 99 17.82 3.19 -2.30
C TRP A 99 16.80 2.63 -3.29
N ARG A 100 16.00 3.50 -3.89
CA ARG A 100 14.97 3.11 -4.86
C ARG A 100 15.57 2.41 -6.06
N ASP A 101 14.95 1.28 -6.45
CA ASP A 101 15.14 0.64 -7.75
C ASP A 101 13.92 0.94 -8.64
N SER A 102 14.13 1.63 -9.77
CA SER A 102 13.07 2.04 -10.71
C SER A 102 12.30 0.87 -11.34
N HIS A 103 12.81 -0.36 -11.23
CA HIS A 103 12.20 -1.58 -11.75
C HIS A 103 11.43 -2.38 -10.70
N ARG A 104 11.39 -1.91 -9.46
CA ARG A 104 10.77 -2.57 -8.31
C ARG A 104 9.77 -1.65 -7.64
N TRP A 105 8.87 -2.24 -6.86
CA TRP A 105 7.86 -1.48 -6.13
C TRP A 105 7.82 -1.83 -4.65
N PHE A 106 7.85 -0.81 -3.80
CA PHE A 106 7.38 -0.89 -2.43
C PHE A 106 5.86 -0.68 -2.41
N CYS A 107 5.14 -1.20 -1.41
CA CYS A 107 3.68 -1.21 -1.40
C CYS A 107 3.05 0.19 -1.51
N SER A 108 3.49 1.12 -0.68
CA SER A 108 2.97 2.50 -0.67
C SER A 108 3.44 3.34 -1.85
N GLU A 109 4.62 3.06 -2.39
CA GLU A 109 5.12 3.72 -3.61
C GLU A 109 4.28 3.35 -4.83
N LEU A 110 3.92 2.08 -4.99
CA LEU A 110 3.04 1.63 -6.07
C LEU A 110 1.70 2.36 -6.03
N ILE A 111 1.09 2.46 -4.83
CA ILE A 111 -0.18 3.16 -4.64
C ILE A 111 -0.04 4.65 -4.97
N ALA A 112 0.95 5.33 -4.39
CA ALA A 112 1.16 6.75 -4.62
C ALA A 112 1.43 7.05 -6.10
N ALA A 113 2.28 6.26 -6.76
CA ALA A 113 2.59 6.41 -8.19
C ALA A 113 1.37 6.16 -9.09
N ALA A 114 0.48 5.23 -8.71
CA ALA A 114 -0.74 4.96 -9.46
C ALA A 114 -1.67 6.19 -9.48
N PHE A 115 -1.89 6.84 -8.33
CA PHE A 115 -2.71 8.03 -8.24
C PHE A 115 -2.03 9.26 -8.88
N GLU A 116 -0.71 9.38 -8.79
CA GLU A 116 0.05 10.44 -9.45
C GLU A 116 -0.06 10.31 -10.98
N ALA A 117 0.07 9.10 -11.51
CA ALA A 117 0.01 8.83 -12.95
C ALA A 117 -1.34 9.18 -13.59
N VAL A 118 -2.42 9.16 -12.81
CA VAL A 118 -3.77 9.53 -13.29
C VAL A 118 -4.17 10.98 -12.92
N GLY A 119 -3.22 11.78 -12.43
CA GLY A 119 -3.44 13.18 -12.13
C GLY A 119 -4.28 13.46 -10.87
N SER A 120 -4.42 12.45 -9.98
CA SER A 120 -5.14 12.54 -8.71
C SER A 120 -4.25 12.18 -7.51
N PRO A 121 -3.12 12.90 -7.29
CA PRO A 121 -2.14 12.52 -6.28
C PRO A 121 -2.75 12.47 -4.87
N LEU A 122 -2.41 11.45 -4.10
CA LEU A 122 -2.86 11.29 -2.71
C LEU A 122 -2.17 12.26 -1.75
N LEU A 123 -0.96 12.65 -2.09
CA LEU A 123 -0.09 13.51 -1.28
C LEU A 123 0.30 14.76 -2.07
N ASN A 124 0.87 15.74 -1.36
CA ASN A 124 1.39 16.93 -2.01
C ASN A 124 2.40 16.53 -3.11
N PRO A 125 2.27 17.08 -4.35
CA PRO A 125 3.18 16.77 -5.46
C PRO A 125 4.66 17.07 -5.17
N SER A 126 4.94 17.92 -4.18
CA SER A 126 6.31 18.18 -3.70
C SER A 126 6.87 17.05 -2.85
N ALA A 127 6.03 16.10 -2.40
CA ALA A 127 6.50 14.93 -1.68
C ALA A 127 7.19 13.98 -2.65
N ASN A 128 8.37 13.52 -2.29
CA ASN A 128 9.09 12.55 -3.10
C ASN A 128 8.43 11.16 -2.99
N VAL A 129 7.87 10.64 -4.07
CA VAL A 129 7.15 9.36 -4.13
C VAL A 129 7.97 8.19 -3.55
N TRP A 130 9.28 8.23 -3.71
CA TRP A 130 10.20 7.20 -3.22
C TRP A 130 10.41 7.16 -1.69
N ARG A 131 9.82 8.11 -0.96
CA ARG A 131 9.84 8.14 0.52
C ARG A 131 8.47 7.89 1.13
N ILE A 132 7.47 7.59 0.32
CA ILE A 132 6.11 7.42 0.83
C ILE A 132 5.98 6.08 1.55
N THR A 133 5.65 6.16 2.82
CA THR A 133 5.37 5.01 3.68
C THR A 133 3.85 4.75 3.76
N PRO A 134 3.41 3.57 4.23
CA PRO A 134 1.99 3.34 4.49
C PRO A 134 1.37 4.34 5.48
N ARG A 135 2.19 4.88 6.41
CA ARG A 135 1.77 5.95 7.31
C ARG A 135 1.42 7.24 6.57
N ASP A 136 2.24 7.61 5.59
CA ASP A 136 2.03 8.86 4.83
C ASP A 136 0.73 8.79 4.03
N LEU A 137 0.42 7.62 3.46
CA LEU A 137 -0.87 7.38 2.82
C LEU A 137 -2.04 7.55 3.81
N LEU A 138 -1.90 7.06 5.04
CA LEU A 138 -2.93 7.20 6.08
C LEU A 138 -3.22 8.67 6.43
N LEU A 139 -2.25 9.56 6.24
CA LEU A 139 -2.38 10.99 6.49
C LEU A 139 -2.97 11.77 5.30
N SER A 140 -3.27 11.10 4.18
CA SER A 140 -3.88 11.75 3.03
C SER A 140 -5.28 12.26 3.33
N MET A 141 -5.53 13.53 2.98
CA MET A 141 -6.85 14.18 3.12
C MET A 141 -7.88 13.68 2.11
N ASN A 142 -7.45 12.95 1.08
CA ASN A 142 -8.32 12.43 0.02
C ASN A 142 -8.95 11.08 0.35
N LEU A 143 -8.65 10.50 1.52
CA LEU A 143 -9.18 9.22 1.95
C LEU A 143 -10.52 9.39 2.67
N ALA A 144 -11.58 8.80 2.13
CA ALA A 144 -12.85 8.67 2.83
C ALA A 144 -12.99 7.24 3.38
N VAL A 145 -13.10 7.12 4.70
CA VAL A 145 -13.21 5.82 5.38
C VAL A 145 -14.53 5.14 5.02
N VAL A 146 -14.45 3.92 4.47
CA VAL A 146 -15.62 3.07 4.19
C VAL A 146 -15.83 2.08 5.32
N SER A 147 -14.74 1.45 5.80
CA SER A 147 -14.81 0.52 6.92
C SER A 147 -13.48 0.43 7.65
N ALA A 148 -13.57 0.21 8.95
CA ALA A 148 -12.42 -0.13 9.77
C ALA A 148 -12.73 -1.50 10.42
N ILE A 149 -11.88 -2.49 10.15
CA ILE A 149 -11.98 -3.82 10.73
C ILE A 149 -10.83 -3.95 11.71
N SER A 150 -11.16 -3.94 13.00
CA SER A 150 -10.23 -4.39 14.04
C SER A 150 -10.49 -5.88 14.26
N ILE A 151 -9.50 -6.71 13.99
CA ILE A 151 -9.59 -8.14 14.27
C ILE A 151 -9.11 -8.31 15.71
N PRO A 152 -9.98 -8.70 16.65
CA PRO A 152 -9.58 -8.90 18.05
C PRO A 152 -8.49 -9.98 18.12
N TYR A 153 -7.58 -9.80 19.08
CA TYR A 153 -6.45 -10.68 19.38
C TYR A 153 -6.88 -12.10 19.74
#